data_601ab33cce8fa82856dfcdf5ad3964d9
#
_entry.id   601ab33cce8fa82856dfcdf5ad3964d9
#
_cell.length_a   1.000
_cell.length_b   1.000
_cell.length_c   1.000
_cell.angle_alpha   90.00
_cell.angle_beta   90.00
_cell.angle_gamma   90.00
#
_symmetry.space_group_name_H-M   'P 1'
#
loop_
_entity.id
_entity.type
_entity.pdbx_description
1 polymer ?
#
loop_
_entity_poly.entity_id
_entity_poly.type
_entity_poly.pdbx_seq_one_letter_code
_entity_poly.pdbx_strand_id
1 'polypeptide(L)'
;MSRILVIASNYGLWAEELMAPWDALKTAGHELTLATYLGKTPLPFHLSMDPDFIDPMLGIPMNPGPLLARVNEALDSGEWDSTLTVEAANMDDYDHLVLVGGPGAAVDIAGNMHVHDLVLKAYKSGKTIGALCYAVAALVFTRDPDAGFASVIRGKTVTAHPHAWDFTDTVEYKVVRATDDNPDMKLQSAGFLFPLQHITEDAVGPEGKVISDETANRNKPCVAYDAPFVTALSVESCVAFGDKLVEVLT
;
A
#
# COMPACT_ATOMS: atom_id res chain seq x y z
N MET A 1 20.43 -4.48 9.25
CA MET A 1 19.38 -3.74 10.00
C MET A 1 19.24 -2.38 9.34
N SER A 2 18.10 -2.09 8.75
CA SER A 2 17.79 -0.84 8.03
C SER A 2 16.63 -0.13 8.72
N ARG A 3 16.57 1.20 8.57
CA ARG A 3 15.44 2.03 9.02
C ARG A 3 14.48 2.20 7.86
N ILE A 4 13.24 1.80 8.04
CA ILE A 4 12.23 1.78 6.99
C ILE A 4 11.08 2.72 7.35
N LEU A 5 10.78 3.67 6.47
CA LEU A 5 9.58 4.46 6.57
C LEU A 5 8.41 3.68 5.95
N VAL A 6 7.36 3.46 6.73
CA VAL A 6 6.12 2.83 6.28
C VAL A 6 5.04 3.88 6.24
N ILE A 7 4.36 4.06 5.11
CA ILE A 7 3.25 5.01 4.96
C ILE A 7 1.94 4.24 4.80
N ALA A 8 0.97 4.53 5.65
CA ALA A 8 -0.36 3.94 5.62
C ALA A 8 -1.45 5.02 5.64
N SER A 9 -2.62 4.70 5.06
CA SER A 9 -3.76 5.60 5.00
C SER A 9 -4.49 5.73 6.34
N ASN A 10 -4.96 6.94 6.66
CA ASN A 10 -5.94 7.15 7.74
C ASN A 10 -7.39 6.85 7.31
N TYR A 11 -7.65 6.65 6.02
CA TYR A 11 -8.99 6.50 5.44
C TYR A 11 -9.30 5.07 4.99
N GLY A 12 -8.72 4.08 5.66
CA GLY A 12 -8.99 2.66 5.43
C GLY A 12 -7.85 1.94 4.71
N LEU A 13 -6.79 1.60 5.43
CA LEU A 13 -5.81 0.63 4.96
C LEU A 13 -6.45 -0.78 4.91
N TRP A 14 -5.97 -1.66 4.06
CA TRP A 14 -6.32 -3.08 4.18
C TRP A 14 -5.43 -3.70 5.27
N ALA A 15 -6.04 -4.25 6.32
CA ALA A 15 -5.34 -4.67 7.54
C ALA A 15 -4.14 -5.59 7.28
N GLU A 16 -4.32 -6.63 6.45
CA GLU A 16 -3.25 -7.57 6.11
C GLU A 16 -2.13 -6.93 5.29
N GLU A 17 -2.45 -5.91 4.48
CA GLU A 17 -1.46 -5.21 3.66
C GLU A 17 -0.46 -4.39 4.48
N LEU A 18 -0.82 -4.00 5.70
CA LEU A 18 0.15 -3.48 6.67
C LEU A 18 0.77 -4.61 7.48
N MET A 19 -0.05 -5.52 8.04
CA MET A 19 0.39 -6.54 8.98
C MET A 19 1.46 -7.46 8.39
N ALA A 20 1.23 -8.03 7.21
CA ALA A 20 2.12 -9.04 6.66
C ALA A 20 3.54 -8.51 6.36
N PRO A 21 3.73 -7.40 5.60
CA PRO A 21 5.06 -6.85 5.39
C PRO A 21 5.67 -6.26 6.68
N TRP A 22 4.86 -5.70 7.59
CA TRP A 22 5.33 -5.21 8.88
C TRP A 22 5.97 -6.32 9.71
N ASP A 23 5.26 -7.44 9.89
CA ASP A 23 5.75 -8.57 10.68
C ASP A 23 6.97 -9.22 10.03
N ALA A 24 7.00 -9.36 8.69
CA ALA A 24 8.15 -9.89 7.96
C ALA A 24 9.41 -9.03 8.16
N LEU A 25 9.30 -7.72 7.99
CA LEU A 25 10.42 -6.78 8.15
C LEU A 25 10.90 -6.69 9.61
N LYS A 26 10.00 -6.66 10.59
CA LYS A 26 10.38 -6.72 12.02
C LYS A 26 11.09 -8.02 12.37
N THR A 27 10.59 -9.14 11.88
CA THR A 27 11.21 -10.46 12.10
C THR A 27 12.62 -10.52 11.48
N ALA A 28 12.82 -9.86 10.34
CA ALA A 28 14.15 -9.74 9.72
C ALA A 28 15.09 -8.74 10.45
N GLY A 29 14.62 -8.08 11.51
CA GLY A 29 15.42 -7.19 12.35
C GLY A 29 15.54 -5.76 11.84
N HIS A 30 14.63 -5.31 10.97
CA HIS A 30 14.56 -3.90 10.54
C HIS A 30 13.84 -3.04 11.57
N GLU A 31 14.16 -1.75 11.59
CA GLU A 31 13.49 -0.72 12.38
C GLU A 31 12.42 -0.05 11.51
N LEU A 32 11.17 -0.06 11.96
CA LEU A 32 10.04 0.47 11.22
C LEU A 32 9.49 1.74 11.88
N THR A 33 9.27 2.78 11.09
CA THR A 33 8.57 3.98 11.51
C THR A 33 7.33 4.15 10.66
N LEU A 34 6.18 4.26 11.31
CA LEU A 34 4.90 4.47 10.62
C LEU A 34 4.59 5.95 10.50
N ALA A 35 4.27 6.41 9.31
CA ALA A 35 3.77 7.74 9.03
C ALA A 35 2.39 7.69 8.34
N THR A 36 1.56 8.66 8.65
CA THR A 36 0.22 8.80 8.05
C THR A 36 -0.06 10.25 7.67
N TYR A 37 -1.08 10.50 6.88
CA TYR A 37 -1.45 11.87 6.52
C TYR A 37 -1.75 12.75 7.73
N LEU A 38 -2.54 12.23 8.69
CA LEU A 38 -2.97 12.98 9.87
C LEU A 38 -2.00 12.88 11.07
N GLY A 39 -0.94 12.05 11.00
CA GLY A 39 -0.12 11.75 12.18
C GLY A 39 -0.91 11.03 13.27
N LYS A 40 -1.80 10.13 12.89
CA LYS A 40 -2.68 9.35 13.78
C LYS A 40 -2.63 7.89 13.38
N THR A 41 -2.97 7.01 14.32
CA THR A 41 -3.05 5.57 14.08
C THR A 41 -3.88 5.28 12.82
N PRO A 42 -3.34 4.57 11.82
CA PRO A 42 -4.09 4.18 10.66
C PRO A 42 -5.10 3.10 11.02
N LEU A 43 -6.37 3.32 10.69
CA LEU A 43 -7.41 2.36 11.00
C LEU A 43 -7.77 1.51 9.77
N PRO A 44 -7.99 0.21 9.97
CA PRO A 44 -8.35 -0.70 8.89
C PRO A 44 -9.69 -0.37 8.24
N PHE A 45 -9.74 -0.58 6.92
CA PHE A 45 -10.98 -0.60 6.16
C PHE A 45 -11.92 -1.69 6.70
N HIS A 46 -13.19 -1.39 6.87
CA HIS A 46 -14.11 -2.26 7.59
C HIS A 46 -14.19 -3.70 7.04
N LEU A 47 -14.18 -3.87 5.70
CA LEU A 47 -14.21 -5.20 5.09
C LEU A 47 -12.94 -6.01 5.36
N SER A 48 -11.81 -5.36 5.61
CA SER A 48 -10.56 -6.06 5.94
C SER A 48 -10.53 -6.62 7.37
N MET A 49 -11.53 -6.28 8.18
CA MET A 49 -11.72 -6.77 9.55
C MET A 49 -13.03 -7.54 9.74
N ASP A 50 -13.81 -7.75 8.69
CA ASP A 50 -15.02 -8.54 8.71
C ASP A 50 -14.66 -10.03 8.53
N PRO A 51 -14.89 -10.91 9.56
CA PRO A 51 -14.58 -12.33 9.48
C PRO A 51 -15.42 -13.07 8.44
N ASP A 52 -16.59 -12.53 8.10
CA ASP A 52 -17.54 -13.14 7.16
C ASP A 52 -17.34 -12.61 5.72
N PHE A 53 -16.41 -11.68 5.51
CA PHE A 53 -16.15 -11.13 4.19
C PHE A 53 -15.59 -12.19 3.24
N ILE A 54 -16.32 -12.42 2.18
CA ILE A 54 -15.90 -13.24 1.04
C ILE A 54 -15.57 -12.28 -0.10
N ASP A 55 -14.33 -12.33 -0.57
CA ASP A 55 -13.92 -11.52 -1.71
C ASP A 55 -14.76 -11.90 -2.95
N PRO A 56 -15.48 -10.96 -3.57
CA PRO A 56 -16.38 -11.28 -4.67
C PRO A 56 -15.65 -11.75 -5.94
N MET A 57 -14.37 -11.42 -6.10
CA MET A 57 -13.57 -11.80 -7.26
C MET A 57 -12.88 -13.15 -7.05
N LEU A 58 -12.35 -13.38 -5.85
CA LEU A 58 -11.63 -14.61 -5.51
C LEU A 58 -12.56 -15.72 -5.00
N GLY A 59 -13.75 -15.38 -4.51
CA GLY A 59 -14.73 -16.33 -3.97
C GLY A 59 -14.28 -17.04 -2.68
N ILE A 60 -13.34 -16.43 -1.93
CA ILE A 60 -12.78 -17.02 -0.71
C ILE A 60 -12.90 -16.05 0.47
N PRO A 61 -12.99 -16.60 1.71
CA PRO A 61 -12.88 -15.79 2.93
C PRO A 61 -11.49 -15.12 3.00
N MET A 62 -11.46 -13.81 3.23
CA MET A 62 -10.21 -13.05 3.23
C MET A 62 -9.59 -12.87 4.61
N ASN A 63 -10.39 -12.85 5.66
CA ASN A 63 -9.98 -12.41 6.99
C ASN A 63 -10.04 -13.57 8.00
N PRO A 64 -9.08 -14.53 7.98
CA PRO A 64 -9.08 -15.63 8.93
C PRO A 64 -8.85 -15.14 10.37
N GLY A 65 -9.42 -15.85 11.35
CA GLY A 65 -9.35 -15.48 12.76
C GLY A 65 -7.95 -15.12 13.30
N PRO A 66 -6.89 -15.88 12.97
CA PRO A 66 -5.52 -15.53 13.41
C PRO A 66 -5.04 -14.16 12.89
N LEU A 67 -5.39 -13.79 11.65
CA LEU A 67 -5.09 -12.47 11.08
C LEU A 67 -5.81 -11.38 11.89
N LEU A 68 -7.11 -11.53 12.09
CA LEU A 68 -7.89 -10.56 12.86
C LEU A 68 -7.37 -10.40 14.30
N ALA A 69 -6.99 -11.51 14.94
CA ALA A 69 -6.41 -11.49 16.28
C ALA A 69 -5.08 -10.70 16.30
N ARG A 70 -4.19 -10.94 15.33
CA ARG A 70 -2.90 -10.22 15.24
C ARG A 70 -3.09 -8.73 14.97
N VAL A 71 -4.03 -8.35 14.09
CA VAL A 71 -4.32 -6.93 13.82
C VAL A 71 -4.90 -6.26 15.06
N ASN A 72 -5.84 -6.92 15.76
CA ASN A 72 -6.38 -6.38 16.99
C ASN A 72 -5.31 -6.21 18.07
N GLU A 73 -4.37 -7.16 18.21
CA GLU A 73 -3.22 -7.05 19.09
C GLU A 73 -2.37 -5.81 18.77
N ALA A 74 -2.06 -5.58 17.49
CA ALA A 74 -1.29 -4.42 17.08
C ALA A 74 -1.98 -3.09 17.42
N LEU A 75 -3.30 -3.03 17.21
CA LEU A 75 -4.10 -1.84 17.54
C LEU A 75 -4.24 -1.65 19.06
N ASP A 76 -4.44 -2.72 19.82
CA ASP A 76 -4.65 -2.65 21.28
C ASP A 76 -3.34 -2.37 22.03
N SER A 77 -2.21 -2.82 21.51
CA SER A 77 -0.88 -2.59 22.10
C SER A 77 -0.27 -1.23 21.75
N GLY A 78 -0.85 -0.52 20.79
CA GLY A 78 -0.28 0.71 20.23
C GLY A 78 0.92 0.46 19.31
N GLU A 79 1.12 -0.77 18.82
CA GLU A 79 2.22 -1.09 17.91
C GLU A 79 2.16 -0.27 16.61
N TRP A 80 0.96 0.05 16.16
CA TRP A 80 0.71 0.86 14.97
C TRP A 80 0.39 2.31 15.28
N ASP A 81 0.62 2.76 16.51
CA ASP A 81 0.44 4.17 16.82
C ASP A 81 1.42 5.02 16.03
N SER A 82 0.92 6.08 15.46
CA SER A 82 1.71 7.02 14.68
C SER A 82 1.38 8.43 15.11
N THR A 83 2.44 9.21 15.33
CA THR A 83 2.34 10.66 15.51
C THR A 83 3.09 11.41 14.41
N LEU A 84 3.73 10.68 13.51
CA LEU A 84 4.47 11.23 12.39
C LEU A 84 3.54 11.47 11.20
N THR A 85 3.46 12.72 10.73
CA THR A 85 2.79 13.03 9.48
C THR A 85 3.72 12.80 8.29
N VAL A 86 3.16 12.48 7.11
CA VAL A 86 3.95 12.39 5.87
C VAL A 86 4.63 13.72 5.52
N GLU A 87 4.06 14.86 5.92
CA GLU A 87 4.67 16.18 5.73
C GLU A 87 5.93 16.37 6.58
N ALA A 88 5.92 15.85 7.82
CA ALA A 88 7.05 15.98 8.75
C ALA A 88 8.13 14.91 8.51
N ALA A 89 7.82 13.85 7.78
CA ALA A 89 8.77 12.78 7.50
C ALA A 89 9.90 13.27 6.57
N ASN A 90 11.13 12.81 6.86
CA ASN A 90 12.28 13.13 6.02
C ASN A 90 12.97 11.86 5.54
N MET A 91 13.02 11.64 4.23
CA MET A 91 13.60 10.43 3.64
C MET A 91 15.11 10.26 3.90
N ASP A 92 15.82 11.30 4.35
CA ASP A 92 17.23 11.18 4.78
C ASP A 92 17.40 10.37 6.06
N ASP A 93 16.35 10.27 6.87
CA ASP A 93 16.37 9.53 8.13
C ASP A 93 16.13 8.02 7.95
N TYR A 94 15.77 7.58 6.74
CA TYR A 94 15.39 6.21 6.43
C TYR A 94 16.18 5.65 5.27
N ASP A 95 16.35 4.33 5.27
CA ASP A 95 17.09 3.61 4.23
C ASP A 95 16.16 3.15 3.09
N HIS A 96 14.89 2.88 3.40
CA HIS A 96 13.89 2.39 2.46
C HIS A 96 12.51 2.97 2.75
N LEU A 97 11.59 2.83 1.77
CA LEU A 97 10.21 3.31 1.84
C LEU A 97 9.25 2.17 1.50
N VAL A 98 8.18 2.01 2.29
CA VAL A 98 7.08 1.08 2.00
C VAL A 98 5.75 1.82 2.04
N LEU A 99 4.96 1.68 1.00
CA LEU A 99 3.62 2.25 0.86
C LEU A 99 2.58 1.15 0.98
N VAL A 100 1.72 1.26 1.98
CA VAL A 100 0.67 0.29 2.29
C VAL A 100 -0.61 0.64 1.53
N GLY A 101 -1.25 -0.37 0.95
CA GLY A 101 -2.46 -0.17 0.17
C GLY A 101 -3.75 -0.21 1.00
N GLY A 102 -4.79 -0.69 0.36
CA GLY A 102 -6.17 -0.57 0.79
C GLY A 102 -6.86 0.61 0.11
N PRO A 103 -8.22 0.66 0.15
CA PRO A 103 -8.99 1.67 -0.58
C PRO A 103 -8.67 3.10 -0.13
N GLY A 104 -8.33 3.32 1.13
CA GLY A 104 -7.94 4.63 1.65
C GLY A 104 -6.69 5.22 1.00
N ALA A 105 -5.78 4.38 0.47
CA ALA A 105 -4.60 4.85 -0.23
C ALA A 105 -4.95 5.71 -1.47
N ALA A 106 -6.10 5.45 -2.10
CA ALA A 106 -6.61 6.29 -3.17
C ALA A 106 -7.06 7.68 -2.69
N VAL A 107 -7.34 7.84 -1.39
CA VAL A 107 -7.87 9.08 -0.80
C VAL A 107 -6.73 10.00 -0.34
N ASP A 108 -5.79 9.49 0.47
CA ASP A 108 -4.80 10.33 1.16
C ASP A 108 -3.34 10.02 0.84
N ILE A 109 -3.05 8.98 0.06
CA ILE A 109 -1.68 8.60 -0.34
C ILE A 109 -1.43 8.91 -1.82
N ALA A 110 -2.30 8.46 -2.72
CA ALA A 110 -2.08 8.49 -4.17
C ALA A 110 -1.82 9.90 -4.72
N GLY A 111 -2.61 10.88 -4.32
CA GLY A 111 -2.51 12.28 -4.77
C GLY A 111 -1.76 13.21 -3.81
N ASN A 112 -1.11 12.70 -2.78
CA ASN A 112 -0.50 13.50 -1.73
C ASN A 112 0.90 13.98 -2.14
N MET A 113 1.09 15.30 -2.23
CA MET A 113 2.37 15.88 -2.65
C MET A 113 3.54 15.52 -1.72
N HIS A 114 3.33 15.42 -0.41
CA HIS A 114 4.39 15.06 0.54
C HIS A 114 4.80 13.59 0.36
N VAL A 115 3.85 12.71 0.05
CA VAL A 115 4.16 11.32 -0.32
C VAL A 115 4.96 11.28 -1.63
N HIS A 116 4.59 12.08 -2.62
CA HIS A 116 5.34 12.16 -3.88
C HIS A 116 6.78 12.68 -3.66
N ASP A 117 6.98 13.65 -2.79
CA ASP A 117 8.31 14.16 -2.44
C ASP A 117 9.17 13.07 -1.77
N LEU A 118 8.59 12.30 -0.85
CA LEU A 118 9.27 11.16 -0.20
C LEU A 118 9.62 10.07 -1.22
N VAL A 119 8.69 9.70 -2.10
CA VAL A 119 8.91 8.72 -3.17
C VAL A 119 10.01 9.20 -4.13
N LEU A 120 9.93 10.44 -4.61
CA LEU A 120 10.93 11.01 -5.52
C LEU A 120 12.32 11.04 -4.89
N LYS A 121 12.42 11.44 -3.63
CA LYS A 121 13.67 11.47 -2.89
C LYS A 121 14.25 10.08 -2.69
N ALA A 122 13.43 9.10 -2.33
CA ALA A 122 13.83 7.70 -2.22
C ALA A 122 14.33 7.17 -3.57
N TYR A 123 13.58 7.42 -4.64
CA TYR A 123 13.94 7.03 -6.01
C TYR A 123 15.28 7.59 -6.45
N LYS A 124 15.48 8.91 -6.32
CA LYS A 124 16.74 9.59 -6.70
C LYS A 124 17.94 9.16 -5.86
N SER A 125 17.70 8.71 -4.64
CA SER A 125 18.74 8.20 -3.74
C SER A 125 19.01 6.69 -3.92
N GLY A 126 18.33 6.03 -4.87
CA GLY A 126 18.49 4.59 -5.11
C GLY A 126 17.99 3.70 -3.99
N LYS A 127 17.13 4.23 -3.11
CA LYS A 127 16.54 3.46 -2.00
C LYS A 127 15.43 2.56 -2.52
N THR A 128 15.29 1.37 -1.94
CA THR A 128 14.18 0.46 -2.29
C THR A 128 12.84 1.07 -1.89
N ILE A 129 11.89 0.97 -2.79
CA ILE A 129 10.51 1.46 -2.61
C ILE A 129 9.55 0.29 -2.80
N GLY A 130 8.89 -0.10 -1.72
CA GLY A 130 7.79 -1.06 -1.76
C GLY A 130 6.45 -0.36 -1.95
N ALA A 131 5.58 -0.89 -2.80
CA ALA A 131 4.20 -0.41 -2.92
C ALA A 131 3.24 -1.56 -3.21
N LEU A 132 2.15 -1.61 -2.47
CA LEU A 132 1.18 -2.70 -2.54
C LEU A 132 -0.21 -2.17 -2.89
N CYS A 133 -0.93 -2.86 -3.77
CA CYS A 133 -2.33 -2.58 -4.09
C CYS A 133 -2.52 -1.13 -4.55
N TYR A 134 -3.50 -0.40 -4.02
CA TYR A 134 -3.78 1.01 -4.39
C TYR A 134 -2.65 1.99 -4.09
N ALA A 135 -1.69 1.65 -3.22
CA ALA A 135 -0.53 2.50 -2.98
C ALA A 135 0.40 2.63 -4.19
N VAL A 136 0.34 1.71 -5.17
CA VAL A 136 1.06 1.83 -6.45
C VAL A 136 0.69 3.13 -7.18
N ALA A 137 -0.51 3.66 -6.97
CA ALA A 137 -0.92 4.94 -7.55
C ALA A 137 -0.01 6.11 -7.13
N ALA A 138 0.58 6.08 -5.94
CA ALA A 138 1.55 7.12 -5.55
C ALA A 138 2.79 7.11 -6.46
N LEU A 139 3.23 5.94 -6.91
CA LEU A 139 4.33 5.82 -7.88
C LEU A 139 3.91 6.37 -9.25
N VAL A 140 2.67 6.08 -9.67
CA VAL A 140 2.08 6.59 -10.92
C VAL A 140 2.14 8.12 -10.95
N PHE A 141 1.71 8.77 -9.87
CA PHE A 141 1.58 10.23 -9.80
C PHE A 141 2.86 10.96 -9.40
N THR A 142 3.86 10.27 -8.87
CA THR A 142 5.16 10.88 -8.60
C THR A 142 5.88 11.16 -9.91
N ARG A 143 6.19 12.43 -10.16
CA ARG A 143 6.82 12.91 -11.40
C ARG A 143 8.25 13.34 -11.15
N ASP A 144 9.16 12.94 -12.04
CA ASP A 144 10.55 13.36 -12.00
C ASP A 144 10.75 14.60 -12.90
N PRO A 145 11.02 15.79 -12.32
CA PRO A 145 11.25 17.00 -13.10
C PRO A 145 12.52 16.92 -13.96
N ASP A 146 13.52 16.15 -13.56
CA ASP A 146 14.76 15.98 -14.32
C ASP A 146 14.58 15.02 -15.51
N ALA A 147 13.51 14.23 -15.49
CA ALA A 147 13.10 13.33 -16.59
C ALA A 147 11.90 13.88 -17.39
N GLY A 148 11.75 15.20 -17.48
CA GLY A 148 10.66 15.84 -18.21
C GLY A 148 9.27 15.57 -17.61
N PHE A 149 9.18 15.46 -16.30
CA PHE A 149 7.96 15.13 -15.55
C PHE A 149 7.38 13.76 -15.89
N ALA A 150 8.18 12.82 -16.37
CA ALA A 150 7.76 11.43 -16.48
C ALA A 150 7.50 10.82 -15.09
N SER A 151 6.60 9.84 -15.02
CA SER A 151 6.41 9.06 -13.78
C SER A 151 7.71 8.34 -13.42
N VAL A 152 7.99 8.21 -12.11
CA VAL A 152 9.17 7.48 -11.61
C VAL A 152 9.19 6.00 -12.03
N ILE A 153 8.01 5.45 -12.39
CA ILE A 153 7.89 4.07 -12.90
C ILE A 153 7.94 3.98 -14.44
N ARG A 154 8.28 5.06 -15.16
CA ARG A 154 8.43 5.02 -16.61
C ARG A 154 9.44 3.96 -17.03
N GLY A 155 9.05 3.08 -17.94
CA GLY A 155 9.89 1.98 -18.43
C GLY A 155 10.07 0.80 -17.46
N LYS A 156 9.39 0.82 -16.30
CA LYS A 156 9.51 -0.21 -15.27
C LYS A 156 8.49 -1.33 -15.42
N THR A 157 8.82 -2.47 -14.80
CA THR A 157 7.88 -3.58 -14.61
C THR A 157 7.29 -3.47 -13.21
N VAL A 158 5.98 -3.25 -13.11
CA VAL A 158 5.25 -3.10 -11.84
C VAL A 158 3.94 -3.89 -11.87
N THR A 159 3.37 -4.14 -10.69
CA THR A 159 2.02 -4.69 -10.58
C THR A 159 0.98 -3.57 -10.49
N ALA A 160 -0.24 -3.87 -10.89
CA ALA A 160 -1.41 -3.02 -10.61
C ALA A 160 -2.64 -3.88 -10.37
N HIS A 161 -3.46 -3.47 -9.41
CA HIS A 161 -4.76 -4.06 -9.13
C HIS A 161 -5.58 -4.16 -10.43
N PRO A 162 -6.13 -5.34 -10.78
CA PRO A 162 -6.80 -5.54 -12.05
C PRO A 162 -8.00 -4.63 -12.24
N HIS A 163 -8.12 -4.05 -13.42
CA HIS A 163 -9.26 -3.21 -13.78
C HIS A 163 -10.62 -3.91 -13.51
N ALA A 164 -10.72 -5.21 -13.79
CA ALA A 164 -11.94 -5.97 -13.57
C ALA A 164 -12.35 -6.04 -12.07
N TRP A 165 -11.39 -5.86 -11.15
CA TRP A 165 -11.66 -5.85 -9.71
C TRP A 165 -12.07 -4.49 -9.17
N ASP A 166 -11.81 -3.41 -9.92
CA ASP A 166 -12.12 -2.03 -9.52
C ASP A 166 -13.57 -1.62 -9.78
N PHE A 167 -14.26 -2.34 -10.67
CA PHE A 167 -15.63 -2.02 -11.07
C PHE A 167 -16.61 -2.94 -10.35
N THR A 168 -17.09 -2.45 -9.21
CA THR A 168 -18.21 -3.02 -8.46
C THR A 168 -19.41 -2.08 -8.54
N ASP A 169 -20.61 -2.56 -8.16
CA ASP A 169 -21.82 -1.72 -8.19
C ASP A 169 -21.68 -0.50 -7.27
N THR A 170 -21.19 -0.72 -6.05
CA THR A 170 -20.89 0.36 -5.09
C THR A 170 -19.80 -0.05 -4.11
N VAL A 171 -18.98 0.91 -3.69
CA VAL A 171 -18.02 0.75 -2.60
C VAL A 171 -18.36 1.76 -1.50
N GLU A 172 -18.54 1.28 -0.29
CA GLU A 172 -18.66 2.10 0.91
C GLU A 172 -17.31 2.17 1.62
N TYR A 173 -16.72 3.35 1.67
CA TYR A 173 -15.47 3.60 2.41
C TYR A 173 -15.80 3.83 3.88
N LYS A 174 -15.27 2.97 4.74
CA LYS A 174 -15.54 2.97 6.17
C LYS A 174 -14.38 2.34 6.92
N VAL A 175 -14.01 2.90 8.05
CA VAL A 175 -12.95 2.35 8.89
C VAL A 175 -13.52 1.77 10.19
N VAL A 176 -12.85 0.77 10.76
CA VAL A 176 -13.18 0.24 12.08
C VAL A 176 -12.58 1.14 13.17
N ARG A 177 -13.17 1.10 14.37
CA ARG A 177 -12.69 1.82 15.56
C ARG A 177 -12.51 3.33 15.35
N ALA A 178 -13.32 3.94 14.47
CA ALA A 178 -13.29 5.39 14.28
C ALA A 178 -13.60 6.13 15.58
N THR A 179 -12.87 7.22 15.81
CA THR A 179 -13.04 8.14 16.93
C THR A 179 -13.04 9.58 16.42
N ASP A 180 -13.35 10.56 17.29
CA ASP A 180 -13.29 11.98 16.93
C ASP A 180 -11.87 12.38 16.47
N ASP A 181 -10.84 11.71 17.01
CA ASP A 181 -9.44 11.94 16.64
C ASP A 181 -9.03 11.23 15.36
N ASN A 182 -9.76 10.17 14.96
CA ASN A 182 -9.49 9.38 13.78
C ASN A 182 -10.84 9.09 13.07
N PRO A 183 -11.20 9.91 12.10
CA PRO A 183 -12.57 9.99 11.60
C PRO A 183 -13.05 8.72 10.93
N ASP A 184 -14.33 8.41 11.11
CA ASP A 184 -15.08 7.47 10.31
C ASP A 184 -15.42 8.12 8.96
N MET A 185 -14.83 7.65 7.90
CA MET A 185 -15.17 8.12 6.57
C MET A 185 -16.36 7.32 6.02
N LYS A 186 -17.38 8.02 5.58
CA LYS A 186 -18.54 7.45 4.88
C LYS A 186 -18.62 8.06 3.49
N LEU A 187 -18.08 7.36 2.52
CA LEU A 187 -18.16 7.71 1.12
C LEU A 187 -18.70 6.51 0.35
N GLN A 188 -19.71 6.72 -0.48
CA GLN A 188 -20.15 5.73 -1.47
C GLN A 188 -19.70 6.17 -2.85
N SER A 189 -19.13 5.25 -3.61
CA SER A 189 -18.79 5.46 -5.00
C SER A 189 -19.25 4.26 -5.85
N ALA A 190 -19.43 4.48 -7.14
CA ALA A 190 -19.80 3.44 -8.10
C ALA A 190 -18.58 2.60 -8.52
N GLY A 191 -17.85 2.08 -7.57
CA GLY A 191 -16.57 1.40 -7.75
C GLY A 191 -15.43 2.16 -7.08
N PHE A 192 -14.19 1.74 -7.32
CA PHE A 192 -13.02 2.45 -6.80
C PHE A 192 -12.82 3.81 -7.48
N LEU A 193 -12.09 4.72 -6.82
CA LEU A 193 -11.99 6.12 -7.25
C LEU A 193 -11.31 6.30 -8.61
N PHE A 194 -10.48 5.35 -9.03
CA PHE A 194 -9.83 5.33 -10.35
C PHE A 194 -9.40 3.91 -10.74
N PRO A 195 -9.32 3.59 -12.05
CA PRO A 195 -8.86 2.30 -12.55
C PRO A 195 -7.33 2.21 -12.44
N LEU A 196 -6.82 1.58 -11.38
CA LEU A 196 -5.39 1.55 -11.09
C LEU A 196 -4.57 0.94 -12.24
N GLN A 197 -5.04 -0.16 -12.84
CA GLN A 197 -4.35 -0.78 -13.97
C GLN A 197 -4.13 0.23 -15.11
N HIS A 198 -5.16 0.93 -15.55
CA HIS A 198 -5.08 1.83 -16.71
C HIS A 198 -4.14 3.01 -16.46
N ILE A 199 -4.20 3.64 -15.27
CA ILE A 199 -3.30 4.75 -14.96
C ILE A 199 -1.85 4.28 -14.81
N THR A 200 -1.64 3.03 -14.38
CA THR A 200 -0.31 2.43 -14.27
C THR A 200 0.25 2.10 -15.64
N GLU A 201 -0.57 1.54 -16.56
CA GLU A 201 -0.19 1.28 -17.96
C GLU A 201 0.23 2.56 -18.68
N ASP A 202 -0.52 3.66 -18.49
CA ASP A 202 -0.14 4.98 -19.03
C ASP A 202 1.19 5.47 -18.44
N ALA A 203 1.38 5.33 -17.14
CA ALA A 203 2.56 5.83 -16.44
C ALA A 203 3.86 5.08 -16.81
N VAL A 204 3.80 3.74 -16.96
CA VAL A 204 4.98 2.96 -17.37
C VAL A 204 5.31 3.17 -18.86
N GLY A 205 4.30 3.51 -19.67
CA GLY A 205 4.44 3.77 -21.09
C GLY A 205 4.86 2.54 -21.92
N PRO A 206 5.20 2.73 -23.21
CA PRO A 206 5.38 1.61 -24.15
C PRO A 206 6.61 0.73 -23.87
N GLU A 207 7.56 1.22 -23.09
CA GLU A 207 8.78 0.48 -22.73
C GLU A 207 8.66 -0.26 -21.39
N GLY A 208 7.61 0.05 -20.61
CA GLY A 208 7.34 -0.58 -19.32
C GLY A 208 6.38 -1.74 -19.45
N LYS A 209 6.13 -2.40 -18.32
CA LYS A 209 5.19 -3.52 -18.24
C LYS A 209 4.37 -3.46 -16.97
N VAL A 210 3.06 -3.61 -17.11
CA VAL A 210 2.15 -3.82 -15.97
C VAL A 210 1.79 -5.30 -15.88
N ILE A 211 1.92 -5.87 -14.68
CA ILE A 211 1.44 -7.20 -14.36
C ILE A 211 0.15 -7.04 -13.56
N SER A 212 -0.96 -7.43 -14.19
CA SER A 212 -2.30 -7.35 -13.61
C SER A 212 -2.99 -8.69 -13.82
N ASP A 213 -2.65 -9.66 -12.95
CA ASP A 213 -3.09 -11.06 -13.08
C ASP A 213 -4.40 -11.27 -12.31
N GLU A 214 -5.53 -11.29 -13.01
CA GLU A 214 -6.86 -11.55 -12.42
C GLU A 214 -6.97 -12.96 -11.79
N THR A 215 -6.02 -13.86 -12.09
CA THR A 215 -5.98 -15.21 -11.51
C THR A 215 -5.09 -15.31 -10.28
N ALA A 216 -4.47 -14.19 -9.86
CA ALA A 216 -3.64 -14.15 -8.67
C ALA A 216 -4.45 -14.56 -7.43
N ASN A 217 -3.82 -15.32 -6.56
CA ASN A 217 -4.41 -15.77 -5.30
C ASN A 217 -3.29 -16.10 -4.31
N ARG A 218 -3.61 -16.46 -3.07
CA ARG A 218 -2.62 -16.74 -2.01
C ARG A 218 -1.61 -17.85 -2.36
N ASN A 219 -1.98 -18.80 -3.23
CA ASN A 219 -1.09 -19.87 -3.71
C ASN A 219 -0.31 -19.48 -4.97
N LYS A 220 -0.74 -18.41 -5.64
CA LYS A 220 -0.12 -17.84 -6.84
C LYS A 220 -0.07 -16.32 -6.67
N PRO A 221 0.73 -15.80 -5.74
CA PRO A 221 0.84 -14.35 -5.53
C PRO A 221 1.50 -13.65 -6.71
N CYS A 222 1.15 -12.39 -6.91
CA CYS A 222 1.68 -11.55 -7.97
C CYS A 222 2.51 -10.42 -7.38
N VAL A 223 3.84 -10.57 -7.45
CA VAL A 223 4.84 -9.59 -7.00
C VAL A 223 5.82 -9.31 -8.12
N ALA A 224 6.16 -8.06 -8.34
CA ALA A 224 7.18 -7.64 -9.28
C ALA A 224 8.34 -6.94 -8.55
N TYR A 225 9.56 -7.19 -9.02
CA TYR A 225 10.75 -6.46 -8.63
C TYR A 225 11.47 -5.94 -9.87
N ASP A 226 11.52 -4.63 -9.98
CA ASP A 226 12.30 -3.90 -10.99
C ASP A 226 12.91 -2.68 -10.30
N ALA A 227 14.18 -2.83 -9.90
CA ALA A 227 14.86 -1.89 -9.02
C ALA A 227 14.66 -0.42 -9.42
N PRO A 228 14.34 0.45 -8.48
CA PRO A 228 14.31 0.23 -7.02
C PRO A 228 12.95 -0.24 -6.49
N PHE A 229 11.99 -0.61 -7.34
CA PHE A 229 10.60 -0.88 -6.96
C PHE A 229 10.35 -2.35 -6.68
N VAL A 230 9.71 -2.63 -5.53
CA VAL A 230 9.02 -3.89 -5.23
C VAL A 230 7.53 -3.57 -5.20
N THR A 231 6.74 -4.19 -6.08
CA THR A 231 5.29 -3.97 -6.11
C THR A 231 4.53 -5.27 -6.01
N ALA A 232 3.35 -5.24 -5.40
CA ALA A 232 2.47 -6.41 -5.32
C ALA A 232 1.02 -6.04 -5.65
N LEU A 233 0.28 -7.03 -6.15
CA LEU A 233 -1.00 -6.81 -6.80
C LEU A 233 -2.08 -6.34 -5.83
N SER A 234 -2.36 -7.14 -4.79
CA SER A 234 -3.39 -6.86 -3.79
C SER A 234 -3.16 -7.73 -2.54
N VAL A 235 -4.18 -7.86 -1.70
CA VAL A 235 -4.14 -8.57 -0.41
C VAL A 235 -3.66 -10.03 -0.52
N GLU A 236 -4.00 -10.74 -1.59
CA GLU A 236 -3.56 -12.12 -1.82
C GLU A 236 -2.04 -12.25 -1.94
N SER A 237 -1.35 -11.17 -2.23
CA SER A 237 0.11 -11.10 -2.43
C SER A 237 0.87 -10.51 -1.23
N CYS A 238 0.20 -10.14 -0.13
CA CYS A 238 0.81 -9.43 1.02
C CYS A 238 2.00 -10.17 1.63
N VAL A 239 1.87 -11.48 1.85
CA VAL A 239 2.95 -12.31 2.44
C VAL A 239 4.15 -12.35 1.50
N ALA A 240 3.92 -12.68 0.22
CA ALA A 240 4.97 -12.71 -0.78
C ALA A 240 5.64 -11.33 -1.00
N PHE A 241 4.90 -10.25 -0.83
CA PHE A 241 5.44 -8.90 -0.85
C PHE A 241 6.40 -8.66 0.32
N GLY A 242 6.00 -9.02 1.53
CA GLY A 242 6.86 -8.95 2.72
C GLY A 242 8.13 -9.77 2.55
N ASP A 243 8.02 -11.02 2.09
CA ASP A 243 9.16 -11.91 1.81
C ASP A 243 10.11 -11.31 0.77
N LYS A 244 9.56 -10.73 -0.32
CA LYS A 244 10.36 -10.07 -1.36
C LYS A 244 11.07 -8.83 -0.84
N LEU A 245 10.42 -8.02 0.01
CA LEU A 245 11.08 -6.89 0.66
C LEU A 245 12.26 -7.38 1.51
N VAL A 246 12.07 -8.39 2.35
CA VAL A 246 13.16 -8.96 3.16
C VAL A 246 14.31 -9.45 2.27
N GLU A 247 14.00 -10.16 1.17
CA GLU A 247 15.02 -10.66 0.22
C GLU A 247 15.88 -9.54 -0.37
N VAL A 248 15.26 -8.41 -0.77
CA VAL A 248 15.97 -7.32 -1.46
C VAL A 248 16.62 -6.31 -0.52
N LEU A 249 16.27 -6.34 0.77
CA LEU A 249 16.83 -5.45 1.80
C LEU A 249 17.95 -6.10 2.64
N THR A 250 18.19 -7.39 2.47
CA THR A 250 19.30 -8.13 3.08
C THR A 250 20.50 -8.20 2.15
#